data_b2bc9dc120fe2de4417a598474765897
#
_entry.id   b2bc9dc120fe2de4417a598474765897
#
_cell.length_a   1.000
_cell.length_b   1.000
_cell.length_c   1.000
_cell.angle_alpha   90.00
_cell.angle_beta   90.00
_cell.angle_gamma   90.00
#
_symmetry.space_group_name_H-M   'P 1'
#
loop_
_entity.id
_entity.type
_entity.pdbx_description
1 polymer ?
#
loop_
_entity_poly.entity_id
_entity_poly.type
_entity_poly.pdbx_seq_one_letter_code
_entity_poly.pdbx_strand_id
1 'polypeptide(L)'
;MKQQEITEIKSQLPDIQSLDNYHKHIYLRFPSGLTAMYSYDTLITYKFQDKPRILTSDWDYSKTTTKYLSQYLNKNKAEIRKAIENFEYILEDNPCLN
;
A
#
# COMPACT_ATOMS: atom_id res chain seq x y z
N MET A 1 25.00 -21.03 -11.94
CA MET A 1 23.72 -21.55 -11.50
C MET A 1 23.24 -20.90 -10.21
N LYS A 2 23.99 -20.99 -9.17
CA LYS A 2 23.57 -20.41 -7.89
C LYS A 2 23.42 -18.89 -7.96
N GLN A 3 24.23 -18.24 -8.73
CA GLN A 3 24.13 -16.80 -8.92
C GLN A 3 22.86 -16.41 -9.66
N GLN A 4 22.44 -17.24 -10.60
CA GLN A 4 21.18 -17.02 -11.32
C GLN A 4 19.99 -17.19 -10.39
N GLU A 5 20.03 -18.19 -9.51
CA GLU A 5 18.99 -18.40 -8.52
C GLU A 5 18.88 -17.20 -7.57
N ILE A 6 20.02 -16.67 -7.13
CA ILE A 6 20.03 -15.50 -6.27
C ILE A 6 19.43 -14.30 -6.99
N THR A 7 19.76 -14.12 -8.27
CA THR A 7 19.21 -13.01 -9.05
C THR A 7 17.68 -13.12 -9.18
N GLU A 8 17.17 -14.33 -9.43
CA GLU A 8 15.73 -14.55 -9.52
C GLU A 8 15.05 -14.25 -8.19
N ILE A 9 15.63 -14.70 -7.08
CA ILE A 9 15.09 -14.42 -5.75
C ILE A 9 15.07 -12.92 -5.50
N LYS A 10 16.16 -12.21 -5.80
CA LYS A 10 16.22 -10.77 -5.60
C LYS A 10 15.19 -10.04 -6.45
N SER A 11 14.94 -10.50 -7.67
CA SER A 11 13.96 -9.86 -8.54
C SER A 11 12.53 -10.06 -8.07
N GLN A 12 12.27 -11.02 -7.18
CA GLN A 12 10.96 -11.27 -6.60
C GLN A 12 10.73 -10.51 -5.30
N LEU A 13 11.81 -9.94 -4.70
CA LEU A 13 11.69 -9.20 -3.46
C LEU A 13 11.17 -7.79 -3.73
N PRO A 14 10.35 -7.26 -2.83
CA PRO A 14 9.86 -5.91 -2.99
C PRO A 14 10.91 -4.88 -2.61
N ASP A 15 10.81 -3.71 -3.21
CA ASP A 15 11.47 -2.53 -2.68
C ASP A 15 10.63 -2.05 -1.49
N ILE A 16 11.28 -1.77 -0.38
CA ILE A 16 10.63 -1.32 0.83
C ILE A 16 11.09 0.09 1.13
N GLN A 17 10.14 1.02 1.29
CA GLN A 17 10.45 2.38 1.68
C GLN A 17 9.65 2.77 2.91
N SER A 18 10.32 3.44 3.84
CA SER A 18 9.66 3.94 5.04
C SER A 18 9.06 5.31 4.78
N LEU A 19 7.83 5.52 5.25
CA LEU A 19 7.16 6.81 5.19
C LEU A 19 7.40 7.62 6.46
N ASP A 20 7.98 7.02 7.49
CA ASP A 20 8.29 7.68 8.74
C ASP A 20 9.69 7.26 9.23
N ASN A 21 10.15 7.88 10.32
CA ASN A 21 11.48 7.60 10.87
C ASN A 21 11.58 6.29 11.63
N TYR A 22 10.46 5.64 11.89
CA TYR A 22 10.38 4.46 12.74
C TYR A 22 10.04 3.19 11.97
N HIS A 23 9.91 3.28 10.66
CA HIS A 23 9.56 2.16 9.78
C HIS A 23 8.22 1.50 10.16
N LYS A 24 7.31 2.30 10.71
CA LYS A 24 5.98 1.83 11.10
C LYS A 24 4.94 2.02 10.00
N HIS A 25 5.23 2.94 9.08
CA HIS A 25 4.41 3.21 7.89
C HIS A 25 5.32 3.01 6.70
N ILE A 26 5.10 1.95 5.97
CA ILE A 26 5.98 1.58 4.87
C ILE A 26 5.16 1.32 3.61
N TYR A 27 5.79 1.47 2.47
CA TYR A 27 5.20 0.94 1.26
C TYR A 27 6.17 0.00 0.57
N LEU A 28 5.57 -0.93 -0.17
CA LEU A 28 6.29 -1.99 -0.88
C LEU A 28 6.00 -1.87 -2.37
N ARG A 29 7.04 -2.09 -3.17
CA ARG A 29 6.88 -2.16 -4.63
C ARG A 29 7.47 -3.49 -5.08
N PHE A 30 6.64 -4.33 -5.65
CA PHE A 30 7.04 -5.64 -6.12
C PHE A 30 7.38 -5.58 -7.62
N PRO A 31 8.31 -6.43 -8.08
CA PRO A 31 8.62 -6.50 -9.51
C PRO A 31 7.43 -6.85 -10.39
N SER A 32 6.42 -7.51 -9.84
CA SER A 32 5.20 -7.86 -10.56
C SER A 32 4.32 -6.67 -10.89
N GLY A 33 4.60 -5.49 -10.32
CA GLY A 33 3.76 -4.31 -10.46
C GLY A 33 2.77 -4.11 -9.33
N LEU A 34 2.79 -4.97 -8.32
CA LEU A 34 2.00 -4.78 -7.12
C LEU A 34 2.67 -3.74 -6.23
N THR A 35 1.89 -2.78 -5.74
CA THR A 35 2.33 -1.83 -4.73
C THR A 35 1.38 -1.91 -3.54
N ALA A 36 1.91 -1.73 -2.34
CA ALA A 36 1.11 -1.82 -1.12
C ALA A 36 1.66 -0.89 -0.07
N MET A 37 0.79 -0.39 0.80
CA MET A 37 1.18 0.41 1.94
C MET A 37 0.65 -0.24 3.22
N TYR A 38 1.52 -0.32 4.21
CA TYR A 38 1.19 -0.86 5.53
C TYR A 38 1.35 0.21 6.60
N SER A 39 0.46 0.19 7.58
CA SER A 39 0.59 0.93 8.83
C SER A 39 0.77 -0.11 9.93
N TYR A 40 1.96 -0.16 10.52
CA TYR A 40 2.36 -1.26 11.39
C TYR A 40 2.20 -2.57 10.61
N ASP A 41 1.41 -3.50 11.10
CA ASP A 41 1.18 -4.78 10.44
C ASP A 41 -0.11 -4.81 9.62
N THR A 42 -0.78 -3.67 9.52
CA THR A 42 -2.09 -3.59 8.87
C THR A 42 -1.94 -3.10 7.43
N LEU A 43 -2.47 -3.87 6.49
CA LEU A 43 -2.53 -3.46 5.10
C LEU A 43 -3.54 -2.32 4.95
N ILE A 44 -3.12 -1.21 4.37
CA ILE A 44 -3.97 -0.02 4.21
C ILE A 44 -4.45 0.12 2.77
N THR A 45 -3.56 -0.04 1.81
CA THR A 45 -3.93 0.09 0.40
C THR A 45 -3.01 -0.77 -0.45
N TYR A 46 -3.53 -1.20 -1.59
CA TYR A 46 -2.70 -1.86 -2.59
C TYR A 46 -3.24 -1.60 -3.98
N LYS A 47 -2.38 -1.75 -4.96
CA LYS A 47 -2.75 -1.58 -6.37
C LYS A 47 -1.91 -2.54 -7.19
N PHE A 48 -2.53 -3.21 -8.12
CA PHE A 48 -1.84 -4.13 -9.02
C PHE A 48 -1.93 -3.60 -10.46
N GLN A 49 -0.79 -3.15 -10.98
CA GLN A 49 -0.65 -2.67 -12.36
C GLN A 49 -1.71 -1.62 -12.72
N ASP A 50 -2.51 -1.88 -13.76
CA ASP A 50 -3.50 -0.94 -14.28
C ASP A 50 -4.86 -1.05 -13.59
N LYS A 51 -4.98 -1.92 -12.60
CA LYS A 51 -6.25 -2.09 -11.90
C LYS A 51 -6.50 -0.95 -10.93
N PRO A 52 -7.75 -0.68 -10.58
CA PRO A 52 -8.05 0.36 -9.60
C PRO A 52 -7.37 0.09 -8.27
N ARG A 53 -6.99 1.17 -7.58
CA ARG A 53 -6.43 1.06 -6.24
C ARG A 53 -7.48 0.58 -5.28
N ILE A 54 -7.10 -0.30 -4.38
CA ILE A 54 -7.96 -0.82 -3.35
C ILE A 54 -7.54 -0.21 -2.01
N LEU A 55 -8.51 0.29 -1.26
CA LEU A 55 -8.31 0.73 0.11
C LEU A 55 -8.99 -0.28 1.03
N THR A 56 -8.30 -0.68 2.07
CA THR A 56 -8.90 -1.56 3.07
C THR A 56 -9.75 -0.75 4.04
N SER A 57 -10.60 -1.41 4.80
CA SER A 57 -11.51 -0.75 5.74
C SER A 57 -10.78 0.03 6.84
N ASP A 58 -9.49 -0.20 7.03
CA ASP A 58 -8.69 0.49 8.04
C ASP A 58 -8.00 1.76 7.53
N TRP A 59 -8.33 2.22 6.33
CA TRP A 59 -7.61 3.34 5.71
C TRP A 59 -7.69 4.64 6.52
N ASP A 60 -8.75 4.87 7.27
CA ASP A 60 -8.92 6.08 8.08
C ASP A 60 -9.03 5.78 9.57
N TYR A 61 -8.44 4.67 10.00
CA TYR A 61 -8.57 4.19 11.36
C TYR A 61 -7.87 5.12 12.38
N SER A 62 -6.87 5.89 12.00
CA SER A 62 -6.22 6.86 12.88
C SER A 62 -5.72 8.05 12.06
N LYS A 63 -5.50 9.17 12.78
CA LYS A 63 -4.95 10.38 12.14
C LYS A 63 -3.56 10.13 11.57
N THR A 64 -2.75 9.33 12.26
CA THR A 64 -1.40 9.03 11.82
C THR A 64 -1.43 8.20 10.55
N THR A 65 -2.26 7.17 10.49
CA THR A 65 -2.41 6.35 9.30
C THR A 65 -2.88 7.20 8.12
N THR A 66 -3.89 8.04 8.34
CA THR A 66 -4.42 8.91 7.29
C THR A 66 -3.37 9.90 6.80
N LYS A 67 -2.55 10.43 7.70
CA LYS A 67 -1.47 11.35 7.35
C LYS A 67 -0.51 10.71 6.34
N TYR A 68 -0.03 9.50 6.64
CA TYR A 68 0.93 8.84 5.76
C TYR A 68 0.29 8.32 4.49
N LEU A 69 -0.96 7.90 4.56
CA LEU A 69 -1.70 7.53 3.36
C LEU A 69 -1.88 8.73 2.43
N SER A 70 -2.20 9.90 3.00
CA SER A 70 -2.34 11.14 2.22
C SER A 70 -1.03 11.50 1.53
N GLN A 71 0.09 11.35 2.22
CA GLN A 71 1.41 11.57 1.62
C GLN A 71 1.67 10.59 0.48
N TYR A 72 1.39 9.32 0.72
CA TYR A 72 1.63 8.27 -0.25
C TYR A 72 0.79 8.46 -1.51
N LEU A 73 -0.48 8.82 -1.36
CA LEU A 73 -1.40 9.02 -2.48
C LEU A 73 -1.35 10.43 -3.06
N ASN A 74 -0.73 11.37 -2.36
CA ASN A 74 -0.72 12.79 -2.71
C ASN A 74 -2.16 13.33 -2.80
N LYS A 75 -3.00 12.97 -1.84
CA LYS A 75 -4.40 13.38 -1.75
C LYS A 75 -4.77 13.59 -0.28
N ASN A 76 -5.60 14.59 -0.02
CA ASN A 76 -6.11 14.78 1.34
C ASN A 76 -7.27 13.79 1.59
N LYS A 77 -7.73 13.72 2.84
CA LYS A 77 -8.75 12.77 3.26
C LYS A 77 -10.05 12.94 2.48
N ALA A 78 -10.45 14.19 2.23
CA ALA A 78 -11.67 14.47 1.47
C ALA A 78 -11.56 13.98 0.03
N GLU A 79 -10.39 14.15 -0.58
CA GLU A 79 -10.13 13.67 -1.93
C GLU A 79 -10.13 12.15 -2.00
N ILE A 80 -9.60 11.50 -0.96
CA ILE A 80 -9.62 10.04 -0.89
C ILE A 80 -11.06 9.53 -0.78
N ARG A 81 -11.87 10.15 0.08
CA ARG A 81 -13.28 9.78 0.21
C ARG A 81 -14.04 9.96 -1.10
N LYS A 82 -13.76 11.06 -1.80
CA LYS A 82 -14.41 11.30 -3.07
C LYS A 82 -14.02 10.27 -4.12
N ALA A 83 -12.75 9.85 -4.12
CA ALA A 83 -12.29 8.80 -5.02
C ALA A 83 -13.01 7.47 -4.75
N ILE A 84 -13.28 7.17 -3.48
CA ILE A 84 -14.05 5.98 -3.12
C ILE A 84 -15.49 6.11 -3.62
N GLU A 85 -16.12 7.27 -3.40
CA GLU A 85 -17.50 7.52 -3.85
C GLU A 85 -17.63 7.40 -5.37
N ASN A 86 -16.61 7.83 -6.10
CA ASN A 86 -16.61 7.80 -7.57
C ASN A 86 -16.10 6.47 -8.14
N PHE A 87 -15.80 5.50 -7.29
CA PHE A 87 -15.25 4.19 -7.68
C PHE A 87 -13.90 4.28 -8.39
N GLU A 88 -13.18 5.38 -8.21
CA GLU A 88 -11.77 5.45 -8.61
C GLU A 88 -10.92 4.57 -7.71
N TYR A 89 -11.27 4.51 -6.42
CA TYR A 89 -10.69 3.61 -5.44
C TYR A 89 -11.78 2.67 -4.97
N ILE A 90 -11.43 1.42 -4.74
CA ILE A 90 -12.37 0.40 -4.29
C ILE A 90 -12.10 0.12 -2.83
N LEU A 91 -13.16 0.18 -2.02
CA LEU A 91 -13.07 -0.12 -0.59
C LEU A 91 -13.43 -1.58 -0.38
N GLU A 92 -12.59 -2.29 0.36
CA GLU A 92 -12.90 -3.68 0.71
C GLU A 92 -12.43 -3.96 2.14
N ASP A 93 -12.95 -5.03 2.73
CA ASP A 93 -12.54 -5.44 4.06
C ASP A 93 -11.07 -5.85 4.06
N ASN A 94 -10.40 -5.59 5.18
CA ASN A 94 -8.99 -5.90 5.29
C ASN A 94 -8.76 -7.40 5.32
N PRO A 95 -8.10 -7.97 4.30
CA PRO A 95 -7.89 -9.42 4.26
C PRO A 95 -6.94 -9.91 5.35
N CYS A 96 -6.15 -9.02 5.94
CA CYS A 96 -5.20 -9.41 6.99
C CYS A 96 -5.86 -9.62 8.35
N LEU A 97 -7.15 -9.31 8.48
CA LEU A 97 -7.88 -9.49 9.73
C LEU A 97 -8.56 -10.85 9.86
N ASN A 98 -8.46 -11.68 8.85
CA ASN A 98 -9.10 -13.00 8.86
C ASN A 98 -8.21 -14.07 9.43
#